data_b638025bdddb9b4c98df353b7c678b87
#
_entry.id   b638025bdddb9b4c98df353b7c678b87
#
_cell.length_a   1.000
_cell.length_b   1.000
_cell.length_c   1.000
_cell.angle_alpha   90.00
_cell.angle_beta   90.00
_cell.angle_gamma   90.00
#
_symmetry.space_group_name_H-M   'P 1'
#
loop_
_entity.id
_entity.type
_entity.pdbx_description
1 polymer ?
#
loop_
_entity_poly.entity_id
_entity_poly.type
_entity_poly.pdbx_seq_one_letter_code
_entity_poly.pdbx_strand_id
1 'polypeptide(L)'
;MATSVGVSSGAVTGNSHARNVIRIGVIGYGYWGPNIVRNLRGLDSVKVEMVCDKNSAALARAKKSYPEIRMVSDPAEILSSPEIDAVAIITPVWTHYELAKKALESGKHIFVEKPFTSNSAQAEEVIELAARKKLTIMVDHTFLFTGAVRKIRELTESGVLGDLYYYDSLRINLGLFQHDVSVIWDLAPHDLSIMDHLIKSEPEAIVATGEKHLNGVEDVAFMTIYFPRNVIAHINVNWLSPVKIRTTLIGGQKKMLVWNDLVADEKIRVYDRGVQINSGEGIRDLLVSYRSGDMWAPKVEQLEALHVELDYFADCIVNGTTPFNDGHAGLRVVRMLEAAEASIQKRGELVRL
;
A
#
# COMPACT_ATOMS: atom_id res chain seq x y z
N MET A 1 38.06 43.55 34.89
CA MET A 1 37.40 44.07 33.68
C MET A 1 36.80 42.89 32.95
N ALA A 2 35.53 42.66 33.07
CA ALA A 2 34.80 41.57 32.42
C ALA A 2 34.00 42.14 31.23
N THR A 3 34.34 41.67 30.02
CA THR A 3 33.63 42.03 28.80
C THR A 3 32.52 41.00 28.53
N SER A 4 31.29 41.45 28.63
CA SER A 4 30.09 40.69 28.28
C SER A 4 29.92 40.64 26.77
N VAL A 5 29.86 39.44 26.20
CA VAL A 5 29.48 39.22 24.81
C VAL A 5 27.95 38.99 24.75
N GLY A 6 27.25 39.94 24.13
CA GLY A 6 25.81 39.82 23.89
C GLY A 6 25.50 38.79 22.80
N VAL A 7 24.63 37.83 23.13
CA VAL A 7 24.06 36.88 22.18
C VAL A 7 22.80 37.52 21.57
N SER A 8 22.85 37.92 20.31
CA SER A 8 21.69 38.37 19.55
C SER A 8 20.82 37.15 19.20
N SER A 9 19.60 37.13 19.73
CA SER A 9 18.53 36.21 19.32
C SER A 9 18.04 36.62 17.94
N GLY A 10 18.54 35.93 16.91
CA GLY A 10 17.97 36.01 15.56
C GLY A 10 16.58 35.35 15.56
N ALA A 11 15.56 36.14 15.38
CA ALA A 11 14.21 35.67 15.13
C ALA A 11 14.22 34.90 13.82
N VAL A 12 13.94 33.60 13.90
CA VAL A 12 13.64 32.74 12.74
C VAL A 12 12.27 33.23 12.22
N THR A 13 12.27 34.05 11.21
CA THR A 13 11.07 34.40 10.44
C THR A 13 10.68 33.15 9.67
N GLY A 14 9.71 32.41 10.19
CA GLY A 14 9.04 31.34 9.49
C GLY A 14 8.36 31.91 8.24
N ASN A 15 8.91 31.62 7.08
CA ASN A 15 8.26 31.83 5.81
C ASN A 15 7.06 30.88 5.74
N SER A 16 5.89 31.31 6.16
CA SER A 16 4.63 30.62 5.89
C SER A 16 4.37 30.78 4.39
N HIS A 17 4.92 29.85 3.59
CA HIS A 17 4.37 29.62 2.26
C HIS A 17 2.91 29.21 2.50
N ALA A 18 1.97 30.06 2.07
CA ALA A 18 0.57 29.69 2.02
C ALA A 18 0.51 28.39 1.19
N ARG A 19 0.34 27.24 1.86
CA ARG A 19 0.17 25.96 1.19
C ARG A 19 -1.05 26.09 0.30
N ASN A 20 -0.91 25.90 -0.99
CA ASN A 20 -2.06 25.86 -1.88
C ASN A 20 -2.94 24.70 -1.41
N VAL A 21 -4.14 25.02 -0.93
CA VAL A 21 -5.12 24.03 -0.49
C VAL A 21 -5.60 23.25 -1.71
N ILE A 22 -5.40 21.92 -1.71
CA ILE A 22 -5.85 21.04 -2.79
C ILE A 22 -7.35 20.76 -2.60
N ARG A 23 -8.14 21.09 -3.61
CA ARG A 23 -9.59 20.85 -3.62
C ARG A 23 -9.89 19.48 -4.20
N ILE A 24 -10.51 18.61 -3.39
CA ILE A 24 -10.72 17.21 -3.74
C ILE A 24 -12.20 16.89 -3.87
N GLY A 25 -12.54 16.15 -4.95
CA GLY A 25 -13.81 15.45 -5.10
C GLY A 25 -13.63 13.96 -4.77
N VAL A 26 -14.55 13.38 -4.01
CA VAL A 26 -14.52 11.96 -3.66
C VAL A 26 -15.64 11.24 -4.42
N ILE A 27 -15.29 10.22 -5.20
CA ILE A 27 -16.23 9.36 -5.92
C ILE A 27 -16.29 7.99 -5.24
N GLY A 28 -17.41 7.66 -4.64
CA GLY A 28 -17.65 6.46 -3.83
C GLY A 28 -17.71 6.77 -2.33
N TYR A 29 -18.87 6.53 -1.72
CA TYR A 29 -19.11 6.68 -0.28
C TYR A 29 -19.69 5.38 0.31
N GLY A 30 -19.14 4.24 -0.16
CA GLY A 30 -19.48 2.90 0.29
C GLY A 30 -18.86 2.56 1.66
N TYR A 31 -18.20 1.41 1.75
CA TYR A 31 -17.57 0.93 2.99
C TYR A 31 -16.35 1.77 3.39
N TRP A 32 -15.46 2.08 2.43
CA TRP A 32 -14.19 2.77 2.70
C TRP A 32 -14.29 4.31 2.58
N GLY A 33 -15.20 4.82 1.73
CA GLY A 33 -15.39 6.25 1.50
C GLY A 33 -15.51 7.13 2.75
N PRO A 34 -16.25 6.74 3.81
CA PRO A 34 -16.30 7.48 5.07
C PRO A 34 -14.94 7.69 5.72
N ASN A 35 -14.02 6.70 5.65
CA ASN A 35 -12.67 6.82 6.19
C ASN A 35 -11.83 7.81 5.39
N ILE A 36 -11.93 7.78 4.06
CA ILE A 36 -11.25 8.72 3.16
C ILE A 36 -11.70 10.15 3.45
N VAL A 37 -13.01 10.41 3.44
CA VAL A 37 -13.54 11.77 3.68
C VAL A 37 -13.17 12.28 5.07
N ARG A 38 -13.23 11.44 6.11
CA ARG A 38 -12.84 11.81 7.47
C ARG A 38 -11.38 12.24 7.53
N ASN A 39 -10.48 11.47 6.91
CA ASN A 39 -9.06 11.75 6.92
C ASN A 39 -8.72 13.00 6.09
N LEU A 40 -9.26 13.13 4.88
CA LEU A 40 -9.08 14.32 4.04
C LEU A 40 -9.52 15.60 4.77
N ARG A 41 -10.63 15.56 5.50
CA ARG A 41 -11.12 16.70 6.27
C ARG A 41 -10.28 17.03 7.49
N GLY A 42 -9.45 16.12 7.96
CA GLY A 42 -8.50 16.35 9.03
C GLY A 42 -7.21 17.04 8.58
N LEU A 43 -7.03 17.28 7.27
CA LEU A 43 -5.84 17.87 6.69
C LEU A 43 -6.05 19.37 6.41
N ASP A 44 -5.12 20.22 6.87
CA ASP A 44 -5.11 21.66 6.56
C ASP A 44 -4.71 21.92 5.09
N SER A 45 -4.04 20.96 4.45
CA SER A 45 -3.58 21.01 3.05
C SER A 45 -4.67 20.69 2.04
N VAL A 46 -5.87 20.22 2.49
CA VAL A 46 -6.93 19.69 1.63
C VAL A 46 -8.28 20.28 1.98
N LYS A 47 -9.11 20.49 0.96
CA LYS A 47 -10.54 20.80 1.11
C LYS A 47 -11.38 19.80 0.29
N VAL A 48 -12.27 19.08 0.96
CA VAL A 48 -13.26 18.21 0.29
C VAL A 48 -14.43 19.10 -0.17
N GLU A 49 -14.57 19.28 -1.47
CA GLU A 49 -15.63 20.11 -2.07
C GLU A 49 -16.88 19.31 -2.38
N MET A 50 -16.70 18.09 -2.91
CA MET A 50 -17.82 17.27 -3.36
C MET A 50 -17.64 15.81 -2.98
N VAL A 51 -18.75 15.13 -2.68
CA VAL A 51 -18.83 13.67 -2.52
C VAL A 51 -19.90 13.14 -3.47
N CYS A 52 -19.53 12.14 -4.27
CA CYS A 52 -20.39 11.47 -5.22
C CYS A 52 -20.65 10.02 -4.82
N ASP A 53 -21.90 9.60 -4.88
CA ASP A 53 -22.28 8.19 -4.82
C ASP A 53 -23.62 7.97 -5.54
N LYS A 54 -23.79 6.84 -6.21
CA LYS A 54 -25.05 6.44 -6.83
C LYS A 54 -26.14 6.09 -5.80
N ASN A 55 -25.71 5.70 -4.59
CA ASN A 55 -26.60 5.30 -3.50
C ASN A 55 -27.04 6.53 -2.70
N SER A 56 -28.29 6.91 -2.83
CA SER A 56 -28.86 8.07 -2.12
C SER A 56 -28.79 7.95 -0.58
N ALA A 57 -28.86 6.73 -0.03
CA ALA A 57 -28.70 6.51 1.40
C ALA A 57 -27.26 6.75 1.87
N ALA A 58 -26.25 6.44 1.02
CA ALA A 58 -24.86 6.78 1.29
C ALA A 58 -24.66 8.30 1.30
N LEU A 59 -25.21 9.01 0.31
CA LEU A 59 -25.17 10.47 0.26
C LEU A 59 -25.88 11.14 1.44
N ALA A 60 -27.01 10.59 1.87
CA ALA A 60 -27.72 11.09 3.06
C ALA A 60 -26.88 10.95 4.35
N ARG A 61 -26.18 9.83 4.52
CA ARG A 61 -25.20 9.65 5.62
C ARG A 61 -24.05 10.66 5.53
N ALA A 62 -23.47 10.83 4.35
CA ALA A 62 -22.40 11.80 4.12
C ALA A 62 -22.86 13.23 4.44
N LYS A 63 -24.04 13.63 3.96
CA LYS A 63 -24.63 14.95 4.21
C LYS A 63 -24.91 15.22 5.68
N LYS A 64 -25.35 14.21 6.40
CA LYS A 64 -25.57 14.32 7.85
C LYS A 64 -24.26 14.57 8.60
N SER A 65 -23.17 13.92 8.20
CA SER A 65 -21.87 14.05 8.84
C SER A 65 -21.13 15.33 8.41
N TYR A 66 -21.36 15.78 7.17
CA TYR A 66 -20.66 16.89 6.54
C TYR A 66 -21.65 17.79 5.78
N PRO A 67 -22.41 18.61 6.51
CA PRO A 67 -23.46 19.47 5.90
C PRO A 67 -22.94 20.48 4.88
N GLU A 68 -21.69 20.90 5.01
CA GLU A 68 -21.03 21.88 4.14
C GLU A 68 -20.57 21.30 2.80
N ILE A 69 -20.34 19.97 2.71
CA ILE A 69 -19.90 19.33 1.48
C ILE A 69 -21.08 19.18 0.51
N ARG A 70 -20.82 19.47 -0.75
CA ARG A 70 -21.80 19.23 -1.84
C ARG A 70 -21.91 17.74 -2.14
N MET A 71 -23.14 17.22 -2.10
CA MET A 71 -23.44 15.83 -2.45
C MET A 71 -23.98 15.77 -3.88
N VAL A 72 -23.44 14.87 -4.70
CA VAL A 72 -23.84 14.68 -6.11
C VAL A 72 -24.02 13.19 -6.39
N SER A 73 -24.86 12.86 -7.36
CA SER A 73 -25.11 11.46 -7.76
C SER A 73 -24.40 11.07 -9.06
N ASP A 74 -23.98 12.05 -9.85
CA ASP A 74 -23.27 11.85 -11.11
C ASP A 74 -21.80 12.27 -10.96
N PRO A 75 -20.83 11.35 -11.16
CA PRO A 75 -19.42 11.68 -11.12
C PRO A 75 -19.01 12.75 -12.14
N ALA A 76 -19.76 12.94 -13.22
CA ALA A 76 -19.50 14.00 -14.20
C ALA A 76 -19.50 15.40 -13.56
N GLU A 77 -20.28 15.63 -12.51
CA GLU A 77 -20.29 16.90 -11.79
C GLU A 77 -18.95 17.21 -11.10
N ILE A 78 -18.28 16.18 -10.55
CA ILE A 78 -16.93 16.32 -9.99
C ILE A 78 -15.90 16.51 -11.11
N LEU A 79 -15.97 15.65 -12.13
CA LEU A 79 -14.98 15.62 -13.21
C LEU A 79 -14.94 16.90 -14.04
N SER A 80 -16.09 17.51 -14.29
CA SER A 80 -16.21 18.76 -15.06
C SER A 80 -16.01 20.04 -14.24
N SER A 81 -15.97 19.93 -12.90
CA SER A 81 -15.88 21.11 -12.04
C SER A 81 -14.49 21.76 -12.09
N PRO A 82 -14.39 23.06 -12.38
CA PRO A 82 -13.12 23.80 -12.29
C PRO A 82 -12.65 24.04 -10.84
N GLU A 83 -13.51 23.76 -9.86
CA GLU A 83 -13.21 23.91 -8.45
C GLU A 83 -12.52 22.68 -7.84
N ILE A 84 -12.31 21.64 -8.62
CA ILE A 84 -11.67 20.38 -8.20
C ILE A 84 -10.29 20.27 -8.83
N ASP A 85 -9.26 20.05 -8.01
CA ASP A 85 -7.88 19.85 -8.44
C ASP A 85 -7.52 18.36 -8.52
N ALA A 86 -8.10 17.55 -7.62
CA ALA A 86 -7.85 16.11 -7.56
C ALA A 86 -9.12 15.31 -7.24
N VAL A 87 -9.12 14.03 -7.62
CA VAL A 87 -10.25 13.12 -7.41
C VAL A 87 -9.78 11.87 -6.67
N ALA A 88 -10.45 11.54 -5.56
CA ALA A 88 -10.31 10.27 -4.88
C ALA A 88 -11.38 9.28 -5.40
N ILE A 89 -10.94 8.18 -6.01
CA ILE A 89 -11.79 7.14 -6.62
C ILE A 89 -11.85 5.96 -5.68
N ILE A 90 -12.97 5.81 -4.96
CA ILE A 90 -13.18 4.84 -3.88
C ILE A 90 -14.40 3.95 -4.21
N THR A 91 -14.39 3.44 -5.39
CA THR A 91 -15.47 2.66 -6.00
C THR A 91 -15.01 1.20 -6.22
N PRO A 92 -15.87 0.28 -6.65
CA PRO A 92 -15.41 -1.05 -7.06
C PRO A 92 -14.40 -1.03 -8.21
N VAL A 93 -13.44 -1.96 -8.19
CA VAL A 93 -12.26 -1.97 -9.08
C VAL A 93 -12.59 -1.89 -10.57
N TRP A 94 -13.70 -2.51 -11.02
CA TRP A 94 -14.10 -2.46 -12.44
C TRP A 94 -14.50 -1.07 -12.94
N THR A 95 -14.67 -0.10 -12.05
CA THR A 95 -14.97 1.29 -12.42
C THR A 95 -13.73 2.19 -12.36
N HIS A 96 -12.63 1.73 -11.78
CA HIS A 96 -11.44 2.54 -11.54
C HIS A 96 -10.86 3.09 -12.84
N TYR A 97 -10.68 2.24 -13.85
CA TYR A 97 -10.10 2.62 -15.13
C TYR A 97 -10.87 3.77 -15.80
N GLU A 98 -12.18 3.61 -15.97
CA GLU A 98 -13.01 4.61 -16.66
C GLU A 98 -13.05 5.95 -15.89
N LEU A 99 -13.13 5.90 -14.56
CA LEU A 99 -13.15 7.10 -13.74
C LEU A 99 -11.79 7.77 -13.70
N ALA A 100 -10.70 7.01 -13.57
CA ALA A 100 -9.33 7.50 -13.60
C ALA A 100 -9.00 8.19 -14.94
N LYS A 101 -9.35 7.54 -16.06
CA LYS A 101 -9.15 8.08 -17.41
C LYS A 101 -9.87 9.42 -17.57
N LYS A 102 -11.16 9.47 -17.25
CA LYS A 102 -11.97 10.70 -17.35
C LYS A 102 -11.45 11.81 -16.42
N ALA A 103 -11.01 11.47 -15.22
CA ALA A 103 -10.43 12.43 -14.29
C ALA A 103 -9.14 13.06 -14.85
N LEU A 104 -8.22 12.22 -15.37
CA LEU A 104 -6.99 12.67 -16.01
C LEU A 104 -7.26 13.47 -17.29
N GLU A 105 -8.20 13.04 -18.14
CA GLU A 105 -8.62 13.80 -19.33
C GLU A 105 -9.12 15.20 -18.97
N SER A 106 -9.82 15.32 -17.84
CA SER A 106 -10.32 16.57 -17.27
C SER A 106 -9.28 17.37 -16.49
N GLY A 107 -8.01 16.95 -16.50
CA GLY A 107 -6.90 17.66 -15.85
C GLY A 107 -6.87 17.53 -14.34
N LYS A 108 -7.40 16.43 -13.77
CA LYS A 108 -7.42 16.18 -12.33
C LYS A 108 -6.33 15.17 -11.93
N HIS A 109 -5.61 15.43 -10.83
CA HIS A 109 -4.81 14.41 -10.15
C HIS A 109 -5.71 13.33 -9.59
N ILE A 110 -5.21 12.11 -9.43
CA ILE A 110 -6.03 10.99 -8.95
C ILE A 110 -5.39 10.24 -7.77
N PHE A 111 -6.23 9.93 -6.79
CA PHE A 111 -6.00 8.94 -5.75
C PHE A 111 -6.97 7.79 -5.99
N VAL A 112 -6.48 6.56 -6.14
CA VAL A 112 -7.31 5.42 -6.54
C VAL A 112 -7.19 4.30 -5.50
N GLU A 113 -8.34 3.80 -5.03
CA GLU A 113 -8.41 2.62 -4.15
C GLU A 113 -7.75 1.40 -4.81
N LYS A 114 -7.17 0.53 -3.99
CA LYS A 114 -6.62 -0.76 -4.46
C LYS A 114 -7.75 -1.74 -4.85
N PRO A 115 -7.52 -2.66 -5.79
CA PRO A 115 -6.42 -2.70 -6.75
C PRO A 115 -6.51 -1.54 -7.75
N PHE A 116 -5.38 -1.07 -8.27
CA PHE A 116 -5.33 0.12 -9.13
C PHE A 116 -6.31 0.05 -10.31
N THR A 117 -6.29 -1.08 -11.04
CA THR A 117 -7.17 -1.38 -12.18
C THR A 117 -7.53 -2.86 -12.19
N SER A 118 -8.45 -3.26 -13.06
CA SER A 118 -8.86 -4.66 -13.23
C SER A 118 -7.86 -5.51 -14.04
N ASN A 119 -6.94 -4.88 -14.75
CA ASN A 119 -5.86 -5.54 -15.52
C ASN A 119 -4.72 -4.56 -15.81
N SER A 120 -3.56 -5.12 -16.18
CA SER A 120 -2.33 -4.35 -16.43
C SER A 120 -2.43 -3.41 -17.63
N ALA A 121 -3.11 -3.79 -18.70
CA ALA A 121 -3.28 -2.94 -19.89
C ALA A 121 -4.02 -1.64 -19.55
N GLN A 122 -5.06 -1.71 -18.71
CA GLN A 122 -5.75 -0.52 -18.20
C GLN A 122 -4.81 0.36 -17.36
N ALA A 123 -3.99 -0.25 -16.50
CA ALA A 123 -3.04 0.49 -15.68
C ALA A 123 -2.01 1.23 -16.55
N GLU A 124 -1.46 0.58 -17.55
CA GLU A 124 -0.51 1.16 -18.50
C GLU A 124 -1.10 2.39 -19.23
N GLU A 125 -2.32 2.26 -19.74
CA GLU A 125 -3.01 3.38 -20.43
C GLU A 125 -3.22 4.58 -19.49
N VAL A 126 -3.64 4.33 -18.24
CA VAL A 126 -3.85 5.39 -17.23
C VAL A 126 -2.52 6.07 -16.87
N ILE A 127 -1.43 5.30 -16.71
CA ILE A 127 -0.10 5.82 -16.43
C ILE A 127 0.41 6.70 -17.57
N GLU A 128 0.30 6.23 -18.82
CA GLU A 128 0.68 7.00 -20.00
C GLU A 128 -0.10 8.30 -20.13
N LEU A 129 -1.41 8.25 -19.88
CA LEU A 129 -2.26 9.43 -19.92
C LEU A 129 -1.84 10.45 -18.86
N ALA A 130 -1.59 10.01 -17.63
CA ALA A 130 -1.14 10.88 -16.54
C ALA A 130 0.22 11.52 -16.86
N ALA A 131 1.16 10.75 -17.41
CA ALA A 131 2.47 11.26 -17.82
C ALA A 131 2.34 12.35 -18.89
N ARG A 132 1.53 12.12 -19.93
CA ARG A 132 1.26 13.13 -21.00
C ARG A 132 0.62 14.41 -20.44
N LYS A 133 -0.24 14.27 -19.43
CA LYS A 133 -0.94 15.39 -18.78
C LYS A 133 -0.14 16.02 -17.64
N LYS A 134 0.96 15.42 -17.21
CA LYS A 134 1.76 15.82 -16.03
C LYS A 134 0.93 15.83 -14.74
N LEU A 135 0.11 14.81 -14.57
CA LEU A 135 -0.78 14.65 -13.43
C LEU A 135 -0.28 13.52 -12.51
N THR A 136 -0.52 13.68 -11.23
CA THR A 136 -0.14 12.73 -10.20
C THR A 136 -1.15 11.59 -10.11
N ILE A 137 -0.65 10.36 -10.07
CA ILE A 137 -1.40 9.16 -9.67
C ILE A 137 -0.84 8.68 -8.34
N MET A 138 -1.72 8.40 -7.38
CA MET A 138 -1.40 7.65 -6.17
C MET A 138 -2.39 6.52 -6.00
N VAL A 139 -1.91 5.32 -5.72
CA VAL A 139 -2.74 4.14 -5.43
C VAL A 139 -2.81 3.93 -3.93
N ASP A 140 -4.02 3.70 -3.38
CA ASP A 140 -4.25 3.48 -1.96
C ASP A 140 -3.60 2.18 -1.47
N HIS A 141 -2.32 2.26 -1.17
CA HIS A 141 -1.55 1.23 -0.51
C HIS A 141 -1.30 1.63 0.96
N THR A 142 -2.38 1.88 1.70
CA THR A 142 -2.38 2.42 3.07
C THR A 142 -1.38 1.74 4.00
N PHE A 143 -1.17 0.42 3.89
CA PHE A 143 -0.23 -0.29 4.76
C PHE A 143 1.21 0.21 4.67
N LEU A 144 1.63 0.78 3.54
CA LEU A 144 2.98 1.34 3.35
C LEU A 144 3.24 2.53 4.28
N PHE A 145 2.20 3.20 4.74
CA PHE A 145 2.26 4.36 5.61
C PHE A 145 2.11 4.01 7.10
N THR A 146 1.88 2.74 7.43
CA THR A 146 1.88 2.30 8.84
C THR A 146 3.27 2.46 9.45
N GLY A 147 3.31 2.84 10.72
CA GLY A 147 4.59 2.93 11.44
C GLY A 147 5.39 1.62 11.42
N ALA A 148 4.67 0.48 11.38
CA ALA A 148 5.32 -0.83 11.30
C ALA A 148 6.05 -1.03 9.97
N VAL A 149 5.41 -0.83 8.83
CA VAL A 149 6.05 -1.02 7.51
C VAL A 149 7.17 0.00 7.30
N ARG A 150 6.98 1.26 7.72
CA ARG A 150 8.04 2.28 7.69
C ARG A 150 9.27 1.84 8.51
N LYS A 151 9.08 1.28 9.71
CA LYS A 151 10.17 0.78 10.55
C LYS A 151 10.83 -0.46 9.93
N ILE A 152 10.08 -1.39 9.33
CA ILE A 152 10.63 -2.55 8.63
C ILE A 152 11.50 -2.09 7.45
N ARG A 153 11.03 -1.12 6.68
CA ARG A 153 11.81 -0.54 5.58
C ARG A 153 13.12 0.08 6.08
N GLU A 154 13.09 0.89 7.15
CA GLU A 154 14.28 1.45 7.78
C GLU A 154 15.29 0.35 8.17
N LEU A 155 14.82 -0.73 8.81
CA LEU A 155 15.65 -1.85 9.21
C LEU A 155 16.25 -2.61 8.02
N THR A 156 15.51 -2.73 6.94
CA THR A 156 15.96 -3.37 5.70
C THR A 156 16.99 -2.50 4.98
N GLU A 157 16.71 -1.21 4.82
CA GLU A 157 17.58 -0.26 4.10
C GLU A 157 18.88 0.05 4.87
N SER A 158 18.84 0.06 6.19
CA SER A 158 20.04 0.24 7.03
C SER A 158 20.96 -0.99 7.03
N GLY A 159 20.55 -2.10 6.41
CA GLY A 159 21.34 -3.33 6.33
C GLY A 159 21.43 -4.10 7.65
N VAL A 160 20.57 -3.80 8.63
CA VAL A 160 20.47 -4.53 9.91
C VAL A 160 20.13 -5.99 9.68
N LEU A 161 19.23 -6.29 8.72
CA LEU A 161 18.86 -7.66 8.37
C LEU A 161 19.89 -8.36 7.48
N GLY A 162 20.77 -7.61 6.81
CA GLY A 162 21.61 -8.10 5.72
C GLY A 162 20.81 -8.32 4.44
N ASP A 163 21.33 -9.12 3.50
CA ASP A 163 20.60 -9.50 2.30
C ASP A 163 19.36 -10.30 2.68
N LEU A 164 18.24 -9.98 2.06
CA LEU A 164 16.99 -10.70 2.30
C LEU A 164 17.05 -12.07 1.64
N TYR A 165 16.57 -13.08 2.35
CA TYR A 165 16.42 -14.45 1.86
C TYR A 165 14.98 -14.77 1.52
N TYR A 166 14.05 -14.38 2.41
CA TYR A 166 12.65 -14.65 2.18
C TYR A 166 11.73 -13.60 2.83
N TYR A 167 10.54 -13.51 2.27
CA TYR A 167 9.38 -12.79 2.81
C TYR A 167 8.21 -13.76 2.86
N ASP A 168 7.60 -13.97 4.04
CA ASP A 168 6.48 -14.89 4.23
C ASP A 168 5.35 -14.15 4.95
N SER A 169 4.19 -14.05 4.30
CA SER A 169 3.02 -13.30 4.81
C SER A 169 1.79 -14.19 4.92
N LEU A 170 1.13 -14.07 6.05
CA LEU A 170 -0.12 -14.71 6.38
C LEU A 170 -1.19 -13.67 6.69
N ARG A 171 -2.19 -13.54 5.80
CA ARG A 171 -3.34 -12.64 5.95
C ARG A 171 -4.62 -13.42 5.82
N ILE A 172 -5.14 -13.89 6.95
CA ILE A 172 -6.27 -14.80 7.00
C ILE A 172 -7.29 -14.36 8.05
N ASN A 173 -8.57 -14.56 7.76
CA ASN A 173 -9.68 -14.31 8.68
C ASN A 173 -10.97 -14.95 8.15
N LEU A 174 -11.94 -15.15 9.03
CA LEU A 174 -13.33 -15.33 8.59
C LEU A 174 -13.87 -13.93 8.27
N GLY A 175 -13.76 -13.53 7.01
CA GLY A 175 -13.95 -12.16 6.55
C GLY A 175 -15.30 -11.90 5.88
N LEU A 176 -15.43 -10.67 5.39
CA LEU A 176 -16.50 -10.30 4.46
C LEU A 176 -16.15 -10.92 3.10
N PHE A 177 -16.92 -11.92 2.69
CA PHE A 177 -16.81 -12.46 1.34
C PHE A 177 -17.24 -11.42 0.33
N GLN A 178 -16.32 -11.08 -0.56
CA GLN A 178 -16.66 -10.24 -1.71
C GLN A 178 -17.38 -11.11 -2.75
N HIS A 179 -18.34 -10.53 -3.48
CA HIS A 179 -19.08 -11.25 -4.51
C HIS A 179 -18.50 -11.04 -5.91
N ASP A 180 -17.62 -10.10 -6.04
CA ASP A 180 -17.16 -9.50 -7.28
C ASP A 180 -15.66 -9.69 -7.54
N VAL A 181 -14.89 -10.07 -6.51
CA VAL A 181 -13.45 -10.33 -6.59
C VAL A 181 -13.07 -11.55 -5.78
N SER A 182 -11.97 -12.22 -6.13
CA SER A 182 -11.42 -13.34 -5.36
C SER A 182 -10.64 -12.83 -4.14
N VAL A 183 -10.32 -13.75 -3.21
CA VAL A 183 -9.49 -13.45 -2.03
C VAL A 183 -8.12 -12.89 -2.42
N ILE A 184 -7.61 -13.25 -3.60
CA ILE A 184 -6.35 -12.74 -4.12
C ILE A 184 -6.47 -11.24 -4.43
N TRP A 185 -7.47 -10.85 -5.21
CA TRP A 185 -7.70 -9.45 -5.60
C TRP A 185 -8.14 -8.56 -4.43
N ASP A 186 -8.73 -9.15 -3.37
CA ASP A 186 -9.12 -8.38 -2.18
C ASP A 186 -7.98 -8.22 -1.17
N LEU A 187 -7.34 -9.35 -0.75
CA LEU A 187 -6.39 -9.33 0.36
C LEU A 187 -4.93 -9.20 -0.09
N ALA A 188 -4.54 -9.89 -1.18
CA ALA A 188 -3.14 -9.93 -1.59
C ALA A 188 -2.54 -8.59 -2.04
N PRO A 189 -3.29 -7.60 -2.59
CA PRO A 189 -2.72 -6.31 -2.93
C PRO A 189 -1.96 -5.64 -1.77
N HIS A 190 -2.42 -5.81 -0.55
CA HIS A 190 -1.76 -5.28 0.63
C HIS A 190 -0.38 -5.91 0.86
N ASP A 191 -0.30 -7.24 0.81
CA ASP A 191 0.96 -7.96 1.08
C ASP A 191 1.92 -7.86 -0.11
N LEU A 192 1.39 -7.85 -1.34
CA LEU A 192 2.17 -7.63 -2.56
C LEU A 192 2.78 -6.23 -2.58
N SER A 193 2.02 -5.19 -2.23
CA SER A 193 2.54 -3.82 -2.18
C SER A 193 3.60 -3.65 -1.09
N ILE A 194 3.43 -4.27 0.08
CA ILE A 194 4.45 -4.26 1.15
C ILE A 194 5.71 -4.98 0.68
N MET A 195 5.57 -6.16 0.10
CA MET A 195 6.67 -6.96 -0.44
C MET A 195 7.45 -6.17 -1.52
N ASP A 196 6.75 -5.60 -2.50
CA ASP A 196 7.33 -4.76 -3.57
C ASP A 196 8.08 -3.55 -3.02
N HIS A 197 7.54 -2.94 -1.96
CA HIS A 197 8.17 -1.81 -1.28
C HIS A 197 9.45 -2.16 -0.52
N LEU A 198 9.56 -3.39 -0.01
CA LEU A 198 10.69 -3.86 0.79
C LEU A 198 11.76 -4.56 -0.05
N ILE A 199 11.36 -5.34 -1.06
CA ILE A 199 12.26 -6.08 -1.96
C ILE A 199 12.49 -5.23 -3.20
N LYS A 200 13.70 -4.69 -3.36
CA LYS A 200 14.03 -3.74 -4.44
C LYS A 200 14.24 -4.36 -5.83
N SER A 201 14.26 -5.69 -5.92
CA SER A 201 14.38 -6.39 -7.21
C SER A 201 13.01 -6.71 -7.79
N GLU A 202 12.90 -6.64 -9.12
CA GLU A 202 11.69 -7.08 -9.83
C GLU A 202 11.47 -8.58 -9.64
N PRO A 203 10.25 -9.05 -9.42
CA PRO A 203 9.95 -10.47 -9.37
C PRO A 203 10.05 -11.10 -10.78
N GLU A 204 10.56 -12.34 -10.85
CA GLU A 204 10.78 -13.06 -12.11
C GLU A 204 9.61 -13.97 -12.50
N ALA A 205 8.96 -14.58 -11.51
CA ALA A 205 7.89 -15.54 -11.74
C ALA A 205 7.01 -15.73 -10.50
N ILE A 206 5.81 -16.23 -10.74
CA ILE A 206 4.82 -16.57 -9.71
C ILE A 206 4.31 -17.99 -9.93
N VAL A 207 4.15 -18.73 -8.83
CA VAL A 207 3.35 -19.94 -8.73
C VAL A 207 2.24 -19.67 -7.72
N ALA A 208 0.99 -19.93 -8.10
CA ALA A 208 -0.15 -19.77 -7.20
C ALA A 208 -1.12 -20.95 -7.30
N THR A 209 -1.70 -21.30 -6.16
CA THR A 209 -2.78 -22.28 -6.04
C THR A 209 -3.91 -21.69 -5.24
N GLY A 210 -5.14 -22.04 -5.55
CA GLY A 210 -6.32 -21.55 -4.87
C GLY A 210 -7.54 -22.40 -5.17
N GLU A 211 -8.54 -22.36 -4.28
CA GLU A 211 -9.77 -23.11 -4.44
C GLU A 211 -11.00 -22.25 -4.13
N LYS A 212 -12.14 -22.67 -4.69
CA LYS A 212 -13.44 -22.00 -4.64
C LYS A 212 -14.43 -22.85 -3.87
N HIS A 213 -14.78 -22.47 -2.66
CA HIS A 213 -15.69 -23.31 -1.84
C HIS A 213 -17.11 -22.74 -1.78
N LEU A 214 -17.29 -21.40 -1.79
CA LEU A 214 -18.58 -20.80 -1.45
C LEU A 214 -19.27 -20.05 -2.59
N ASN A 215 -18.62 -19.09 -3.24
CA ASN A 215 -19.27 -18.14 -4.15
C ASN A 215 -18.70 -18.11 -5.57
N GLY A 216 -18.00 -19.16 -5.98
CA GLY A 216 -17.48 -19.31 -7.35
C GLY A 216 -16.20 -18.54 -7.68
N VAL A 217 -15.66 -17.79 -6.70
CA VAL A 217 -14.34 -17.17 -6.74
C VAL A 217 -13.44 -17.79 -5.68
N GLU A 218 -12.12 -17.70 -5.84
CA GLU A 218 -11.16 -18.23 -4.87
C GLU A 218 -11.36 -17.57 -3.51
N ASP A 219 -11.52 -18.40 -2.47
CA ASP A 219 -11.68 -17.97 -1.07
C ASP A 219 -10.50 -18.41 -0.19
N VAL A 220 -9.63 -19.28 -0.71
CA VAL A 220 -8.34 -19.70 -0.16
C VAL A 220 -7.30 -19.69 -1.27
N ALA A 221 -6.16 -19.03 -1.06
CA ALA A 221 -5.09 -19.01 -2.03
C ALA A 221 -3.70 -18.87 -1.39
N PHE A 222 -2.72 -19.47 -2.08
CA PHE A 222 -1.30 -19.45 -1.72
C PHE A 222 -0.50 -19.03 -2.94
N MET A 223 0.47 -18.15 -2.75
CA MET A 223 1.34 -17.67 -3.82
C MET A 223 2.80 -17.79 -3.41
N THR A 224 3.65 -18.24 -4.33
CA THR A 224 5.10 -18.20 -4.22
C THR A 224 5.65 -17.34 -5.34
N ILE A 225 6.43 -16.32 -4.97
CA ILE A 225 7.01 -15.35 -5.89
C ILE A 225 8.53 -15.50 -5.86
N TYR A 226 9.13 -15.64 -7.04
CA TYR A 226 10.56 -15.84 -7.23
C TYR A 226 11.22 -14.54 -7.66
N PHE A 227 12.35 -14.24 -7.05
CA PHE A 227 13.16 -13.05 -7.33
C PHE A 227 14.59 -13.47 -7.72
N PRO A 228 15.36 -12.55 -8.33
CA PRO A 228 16.79 -12.79 -8.56
C PRO A 228 17.53 -13.07 -7.24
N ARG A 229 18.70 -13.71 -7.36
CA ARG A 229 19.61 -13.99 -6.24
C ARG A 229 18.98 -14.87 -5.14
N ASN A 230 18.13 -15.83 -5.53
CA ASN A 230 17.51 -16.80 -4.62
C ASN A 230 16.63 -16.18 -3.52
N VAL A 231 16.12 -14.97 -3.70
CA VAL A 231 15.10 -14.40 -2.83
C VAL A 231 13.74 -15.01 -3.21
N ILE A 232 12.97 -15.39 -2.20
CA ILE A 232 11.65 -15.99 -2.40
C ILE A 232 10.63 -15.30 -1.48
N ALA A 233 9.42 -15.11 -2.00
CA ALA A 233 8.30 -14.66 -1.16
C ALA A 233 7.17 -15.69 -1.21
N HIS A 234 6.48 -15.82 -0.07
CA HIS A 234 5.28 -16.64 0.06
C HIS A 234 4.16 -15.79 0.68
N ILE A 235 2.96 -15.86 0.09
CA ILE A 235 1.79 -15.11 0.56
C ILE A 235 0.62 -16.10 0.67
N ASN A 236 0.01 -16.14 1.85
CA ASN A 236 -1.20 -16.90 2.14
C ASN A 236 -2.35 -15.95 2.45
N VAL A 237 -3.39 -16.00 1.62
CA VAL A 237 -4.62 -15.23 1.80
C VAL A 237 -5.83 -16.16 1.88
N ASN A 238 -6.71 -15.92 2.87
CA ASN A 238 -7.78 -16.85 3.15
C ASN A 238 -8.94 -16.15 3.87
N TRP A 239 -10.17 -16.36 3.39
CA TRP A 239 -11.39 -15.89 4.04
C TRP A 239 -12.05 -16.92 4.96
N LEU A 240 -11.58 -18.18 4.95
CA LEU A 240 -12.18 -19.32 5.68
C LEU A 240 -11.44 -19.68 6.98
N SER A 241 -10.58 -18.79 7.48
CA SER A 241 -9.85 -19.07 8.71
C SER A 241 -10.70 -18.81 9.97
N PRO A 242 -10.70 -19.72 10.95
CA PRO A 242 -11.44 -19.52 12.22
C PRO A 242 -10.81 -18.42 13.10
N VAL A 243 -9.58 -18.01 12.79
CA VAL A 243 -8.85 -16.97 13.50
C VAL A 243 -8.38 -15.90 12.53
N LYS A 244 -8.32 -14.66 13.02
CA LYS A 244 -7.73 -13.56 12.25
C LYS A 244 -6.23 -13.52 12.52
N ILE A 245 -5.42 -13.65 11.47
CA ILE A 245 -3.96 -13.55 11.53
C ILE A 245 -3.48 -12.55 10.48
N ARG A 246 -2.56 -11.68 10.88
CA ARG A 246 -1.78 -10.81 10.00
C ARG A 246 -0.36 -10.81 10.50
N THR A 247 0.42 -11.75 9.99
CA THR A 247 1.81 -11.95 10.42
C THR A 247 2.70 -12.03 9.21
N THR A 248 3.84 -11.35 9.27
CA THR A 248 4.87 -11.40 8.25
C THR A 248 6.20 -11.78 8.89
N LEU A 249 6.88 -12.74 8.27
CA LEU A 249 8.25 -13.13 8.62
C LEU A 249 9.19 -12.67 7.51
N ILE A 250 10.30 -12.07 7.88
CA ILE A 250 11.34 -11.64 6.97
C ILE A 250 12.66 -12.25 7.42
N GLY A 251 13.22 -13.14 6.62
CA GLY A 251 14.51 -13.72 6.86
C GLY A 251 15.60 -12.96 6.13
N GLY A 252 16.60 -12.50 6.84
CA GLY A 252 17.78 -11.89 6.28
C GLY A 252 19.05 -12.65 6.68
N GLN A 253 20.15 -12.38 5.98
CA GLN A 253 21.46 -12.99 6.23
C GLN A 253 21.97 -12.78 7.65
N LYS A 254 21.73 -11.60 8.21
CA LYS A 254 22.24 -11.23 9.54
C LYS A 254 21.21 -11.44 10.64
N LYS A 255 19.96 -11.11 10.39
CA LYS A 255 18.88 -11.14 11.40
C LYS A 255 17.56 -11.51 10.76
N MET A 256 16.62 -11.94 11.58
CA MET A 256 15.26 -12.28 11.17
C MET A 256 14.26 -11.37 11.89
N LEU A 257 13.14 -11.12 11.24
CA LEU A 257 12.11 -10.22 11.74
C LEU A 257 10.76 -10.91 11.69
N VAL A 258 9.96 -10.72 12.75
CA VAL A 258 8.54 -11.08 12.79
C VAL A 258 7.74 -9.80 13.00
N TRP A 259 6.79 -9.56 12.12
CA TRP A 259 5.79 -8.50 12.27
C TRP A 259 4.42 -9.12 12.48
N ASN A 260 3.76 -8.78 13.59
CA ASN A 260 2.37 -9.11 13.85
C ASN A 260 1.55 -7.81 13.91
N ASP A 261 0.72 -7.58 12.90
CA ASP A 261 -0.06 -6.34 12.79
C ASP A 261 -1.19 -6.23 13.82
N LEU A 262 -1.63 -7.36 14.38
CA LEU A 262 -2.79 -7.40 15.28
C LEU A 262 -2.47 -7.14 16.74
N VAL A 263 -1.19 -7.17 17.12
CA VAL A 263 -0.80 -6.85 18.50
C VAL A 263 -0.67 -5.34 18.68
N ALA A 264 -1.03 -4.84 19.86
CA ALA A 264 -0.95 -3.42 20.16
C ALA A 264 0.52 -2.98 20.34
N ASP A 265 1.25 -3.72 21.13
CA ASP A 265 2.64 -3.46 21.49
C ASP A 265 3.57 -4.50 20.86
N GLU A 266 4.85 -4.15 20.71
CA GLU A 266 5.87 -5.04 20.14
C GLU A 266 5.46 -5.66 18.79
N LYS A 267 4.81 -4.88 17.93
CA LYS A 267 4.36 -5.32 16.60
C LYS A 267 5.49 -5.95 15.80
N ILE A 268 6.71 -5.46 15.95
CA ILE A 268 7.91 -5.93 15.28
C ILE A 268 8.86 -6.51 16.32
N ARG A 269 9.35 -7.72 16.06
CA ARG A 269 10.40 -8.36 16.84
C ARG A 269 11.54 -8.73 15.91
N VAL A 270 12.74 -8.29 16.23
CA VAL A 270 13.97 -8.60 15.48
C VAL A 270 14.81 -9.56 16.29
N TYR A 271 15.15 -10.69 15.67
CA TYR A 271 15.91 -11.77 16.28
C TYR A 271 17.33 -11.78 15.72
N ASP A 272 18.34 -11.71 16.59
CA ASP A 272 19.73 -11.95 16.22
C ASP A 272 19.98 -13.45 16.13
N ARG A 273 19.39 -14.08 15.14
CA ARG A 273 19.55 -15.50 14.84
C ARG A 273 20.02 -15.65 13.40
N GLY A 274 20.83 -16.64 13.16
CA GLY A 274 21.34 -16.92 11.83
C GLY A 274 22.17 -18.21 11.80
N VAL A 275 22.61 -18.54 10.61
CA VAL A 275 23.47 -19.70 10.33
C VAL A 275 24.84 -19.16 9.91
N GLN A 276 25.89 -19.65 10.52
CA GLN A 276 27.28 -19.39 10.11
C GLN A 276 27.85 -20.66 9.46
N ILE A 277 28.38 -20.50 8.25
CA ILE A 277 29.06 -21.55 7.54
C ILE A 277 30.57 -21.33 7.74
N ASN A 278 31.22 -22.16 8.51
CA ASN A 278 32.67 -22.13 8.68
C ASN A 278 33.29 -23.07 7.64
N SER A 279 33.87 -22.49 6.59
CA SER A 279 34.69 -23.24 5.63
C SER A 279 36.11 -23.42 6.23
N GLY A 280 36.36 -24.55 6.84
CA GLY A 280 37.75 -24.97 7.15
C GLY A 280 38.40 -25.52 5.87
N GLU A 281 39.58 -24.99 5.49
CA GLU A 281 40.38 -25.61 4.44
C GLU A 281 40.69 -27.08 4.80
N GLY A 282 40.16 -28.01 4.03
CA GLY A 282 40.51 -29.44 4.11
C GLY A 282 39.50 -30.36 4.79
N ILE A 283 38.35 -29.92 5.26
CA ILE A 283 37.36 -30.80 5.86
C ILE A 283 36.11 -30.87 4.94
N ARG A 284 35.73 -32.10 4.57
CA ARG A 284 34.53 -32.40 3.74
C ARG A 284 33.21 -32.11 4.48
N ASP A 285 33.22 -31.78 5.75
CA ASP A 285 32.04 -31.55 6.56
C ASP A 285 31.79 -30.03 6.69
N LEU A 286 30.68 -29.57 6.13
CA LEU A 286 30.16 -28.21 6.31
C LEU A 286 29.77 -28.06 7.79
N LEU A 287 30.62 -27.41 8.60
CA LEU A 287 30.27 -27.09 9.98
C LEU A 287 29.29 -25.95 10.01
N VAL A 288 28.01 -26.27 10.14
CA VAL A 288 26.93 -25.32 10.34
C VAL A 288 26.82 -25.01 11.85
N SER A 289 27.07 -23.79 12.24
CA SER A 289 26.81 -23.31 13.59
C SER A 289 25.62 -22.38 13.63
N TYR A 290 24.77 -22.56 14.63
CA TYR A 290 23.63 -21.68 14.86
C TYR A 290 24.04 -20.53 15.75
N ARG A 291 23.84 -19.29 15.27
CA ARG A 291 23.98 -18.10 16.09
C ARG A 291 22.65 -17.83 16.79
N SER A 292 22.69 -17.74 18.13
CA SER A 292 21.56 -17.33 18.94
C SER A 292 22.00 -16.12 19.78
N GLY A 293 21.51 -14.96 19.39
CA GLY A 293 21.73 -13.70 20.09
C GLY A 293 20.41 -13.15 20.65
N ASP A 294 20.41 -11.86 20.92
CA ASP A 294 19.29 -11.15 21.53
C ASP A 294 18.06 -11.04 20.59
N MET A 295 16.92 -10.82 21.21
CA MET A 295 15.70 -10.37 20.55
C MET A 295 15.37 -8.97 21.07
N TRP A 296 14.97 -8.06 20.17
CA TRP A 296 14.46 -6.75 20.57
C TRP A 296 13.23 -6.35 19.77
N ALA A 297 12.39 -5.51 20.37
CA ALA A 297 11.24 -4.92 19.73
C ALA A 297 11.53 -3.43 19.49
N PRO A 298 11.71 -2.99 18.23
CA PRO A 298 11.89 -1.59 17.92
C PRO A 298 10.60 -0.81 18.21
N LYS A 299 10.74 0.44 18.66
CA LYS A 299 9.60 1.33 18.82
C LYS A 299 8.99 1.61 17.44
N VAL A 300 7.68 1.42 17.36
CA VAL A 300 6.86 1.71 16.17
C VAL A 300 6.04 2.98 16.44
N GLU A 301 6.08 3.92 15.52
CA GLU A 301 5.23 5.11 15.58
C GLU A 301 3.75 4.72 15.42
N GLN A 302 2.90 5.25 16.29
CA GLN A 302 1.45 5.07 16.19
C GLN A 302 0.87 6.22 15.39
N LEU A 303 0.70 6.01 14.08
CA LEU A 303 0.16 6.97 13.14
C LEU A 303 -1.11 6.41 12.51
N GLU A 304 -2.06 7.28 12.18
CA GLU A 304 -3.15 6.91 11.28
C GLU A 304 -2.62 6.88 9.85
N ALA A 305 -2.34 5.68 9.35
CA ALA A 305 -1.69 5.46 8.05
C ALA A 305 -2.38 6.18 6.90
N LEU A 306 -3.72 6.11 6.85
CA LEU A 306 -4.52 6.77 5.81
C LEU A 306 -4.39 8.30 5.87
N HIS A 307 -4.29 8.87 7.06
CA HIS A 307 -4.05 10.31 7.23
C HIS A 307 -2.69 10.72 6.64
N VAL A 308 -1.65 9.95 6.97
CA VAL A 308 -0.28 10.20 6.46
C VAL A 308 -0.23 10.03 4.93
N GLU A 309 -0.91 9.04 4.40
CA GLU A 309 -0.98 8.77 2.95
C GLU A 309 -1.65 9.92 2.19
N LEU A 310 -2.79 10.39 2.67
CA LEU A 310 -3.54 11.46 2.02
C LEU A 310 -2.84 12.83 2.14
N ASP A 311 -2.14 13.10 3.25
CA ASP A 311 -1.29 14.30 3.37
C ASP A 311 -0.10 14.22 2.41
N TYR A 312 0.53 13.06 2.29
CA TYR A 312 1.60 12.81 1.32
C TYR A 312 1.12 12.97 -0.14
N PHE A 313 -0.11 12.57 -0.45
CA PHE A 313 -0.72 12.80 -1.77
C PHE A 313 -0.81 14.30 -2.07
N ALA A 314 -1.34 15.08 -1.13
CA ALA A 314 -1.45 16.52 -1.28
C ALA A 314 -0.06 17.18 -1.42
N ASP A 315 0.91 16.77 -0.62
CA ASP A 315 2.30 17.25 -0.71
C ASP A 315 2.93 16.92 -2.08
N CYS A 316 2.70 15.73 -2.63
CA CYS A 316 3.19 15.35 -3.97
C CYS A 316 2.60 16.26 -5.06
N ILE A 317 1.33 16.61 -4.98
CA ILE A 317 0.69 17.51 -5.94
C ILE A 317 1.30 18.92 -5.83
N VAL A 318 1.39 19.46 -4.62
CA VAL A 318 1.91 20.83 -4.38
C VAL A 318 3.36 20.96 -4.84
N ASN A 319 4.19 19.95 -4.57
CA ASN A 319 5.61 19.98 -4.86
C ASN A 319 5.96 19.42 -6.26
N GLY A 320 5.00 18.89 -7.00
CA GLY A 320 5.22 18.26 -8.30
C GLY A 320 6.11 17.01 -8.23
N THR A 321 6.07 16.28 -7.11
CA THR A 321 6.87 15.06 -6.90
C THR A 321 6.05 13.81 -7.19
N THR A 322 6.73 12.75 -7.64
CA THR A 322 6.08 11.46 -7.90
C THR A 322 5.96 10.68 -6.59
N PRO A 323 4.75 10.21 -6.23
CA PRO A 323 4.57 9.35 -5.07
C PRO A 323 5.32 8.02 -5.22
N PHE A 324 5.82 7.44 -4.12
CA PHE A 324 6.45 6.11 -4.18
C PHE A 324 5.43 4.97 -4.40
N ASN A 325 4.15 5.20 -4.11
CA ASN A 325 3.01 4.33 -4.40
C ASN A 325 2.21 4.86 -5.61
N ASP A 326 2.92 5.23 -6.65
CA ASP A 326 2.37 5.77 -7.91
C ASP A 326 1.67 4.71 -8.76
N GLY A 327 1.27 5.08 -9.97
CA GLY A 327 0.66 4.16 -10.92
C GLY A 327 1.57 2.97 -11.30
N HIS A 328 2.89 3.16 -11.34
CA HIS A 328 3.82 2.07 -11.65
C HIS A 328 3.89 1.05 -10.50
N ALA A 329 3.89 1.50 -9.24
CA ALA A 329 3.77 0.60 -8.09
C ALA A 329 2.44 -0.16 -8.13
N GLY A 330 1.33 0.51 -8.46
CA GLY A 330 0.04 -0.14 -8.68
C GLY A 330 0.06 -1.16 -9.82
N LEU A 331 0.69 -0.83 -10.95
CA LEU A 331 0.85 -1.74 -12.10
C LEU A 331 1.62 -3.01 -11.73
N ARG A 332 2.73 -2.91 -10.97
CA ARG A 332 3.47 -4.11 -10.53
C ARG A 332 2.60 -5.04 -9.69
N VAL A 333 1.80 -4.47 -8.79
CA VAL A 333 0.83 -5.27 -8.00
C VAL A 333 -0.20 -5.94 -8.90
N VAL A 334 -0.79 -5.20 -9.86
CA VAL A 334 -1.79 -5.76 -10.80
C VAL A 334 -1.19 -6.90 -11.65
N ARG A 335 0.03 -6.74 -12.17
CA ARG A 335 0.72 -7.80 -12.93
C ARG A 335 0.93 -9.07 -12.09
N MET A 336 1.31 -8.91 -10.83
CA MET A 336 1.44 -10.06 -9.92
C MET A 336 0.09 -10.74 -9.64
N LEU A 337 -1.00 -9.98 -9.53
CA LEU A 337 -2.35 -10.54 -9.36
C LEU A 337 -2.80 -11.31 -10.60
N GLU A 338 -2.60 -10.77 -11.81
CA GLU A 338 -2.90 -11.46 -13.08
C GLU A 338 -2.08 -12.74 -13.23
N ALA A 339 -0.78 -12.69 -12.91
CA ALA A 339 0.09 -13.87 -12.99
C ALA A 339 -0.32 -14.95 -11.99
N ALA A 340 -0.72 -14.56 -10.78
CA ALA A 340 -1.23 -15.50 -9.78
C ALA A 340 -2.54 -16.15 -10.23
N GLU A 341 -3.47 -15.38 -10.79
CA GLU A 341 -4.72 -15.89 -11.34
C GLU A 341 -4.46 -16.85 -12.50
N ALA A 342 -3.57 -16.49 -13.44
CA ALA A 342 -3.17 -17.35 -14.54
C ALA A 342 -2.51 -18.67 -14.08
N SER A 343 -1.71 -18.62 -13.01
CA SER A 343 -1.12 -19.80 -12.39
C SER A 343 -2.18 -20.72 -11.78
N ILE A 344 -3.15 -20.17 -11.05
CA ILE A 344 -4.25 -20.96 -10.47
C ILE A 344 -5.07 -21.65 -11.55
N GLN A 345 -5.42 -20.94 -12.63
CA GLN A 345 -6.15 -21.52 -13.77
C GLN A 345 -5.40 -22.70 -14.40
N LYS A 346 -4.07 -22.68 -14.33
CA LYS A 346 -3.18 -23.75 -14.79
C LYS A 346 -2.74 -24.71 -13.66
N ARG A 347 -3.47 -24.73 -12.54
CA ARG A 347 -3.22 -25.61 -11.39
C ARG A 347 -1.81 -25.53 -10.79
N GLY A 348 -1.28 -24.31 -10.70
CA GLY A 348 0.02 -24.05 -10.07
C GLY A 348 1.20 -24.11 -11.03
N GLU A 349 0.99 -23.99 -12.34
CA GLU A 349 2.11 -23.80 -13.26
C GLU A 349 2.79 -22.44 -13.02
N LEU A 350 4.11 -22.43 -13.19
CA LEU A 350 4.91 -21.21 -13.06
C LEU A 350 4.59 -20.23 -14.20
N VAL A 351 4.25 -19.00 -13.83
CA VAL A 351 4.01 -17.87 -14.75
C VAL A 351 5.15 -16.87 -14.61
N ARG A 352 5.80 -16.52 -15.72
CA ARG A 352 6.83 -15.46 -15.77
C ARG A 352 6.16 -14.08 -15.80
N LEU A 353 6.82 -13.10 -15.16
CA LEU A 353 6.41 -11.71 -15.09
C LEU A 353 7.15 -10.84 -16.12
#